data_83fa4abd233972749597cdde6e34c096
#
_entry.id   83fa4abd233972749597cdde6e34c096
#
_cell.length_a   1.000
_cell.length_b   1.000
_cell.length_c   1.000
_cell.angle_alpha   90.00
_cell.angle_beta   90.00
_cell.angle_gamma   90.00
#
_symmetry.space_group_name_H-M   'P 1'
#
loop_
_entity.id
_entity.type
_entity.pdbx_description
1 polymer ?
#
loop_
_entity_poly.entity_id
_entity_poly.type
_entity_poly.pdbx_seq_one_letter_code
_entity_poly.pdbx_strand_id
1 'polypeptide(L)'
;MPTTFSATRLLAELPRLRRYARILSDSPEYADRLVEETLARARRLPDGPDALFAPGTRLIALLRAVSAESAATVPGHPKVDAPPGAEPAQAQSDRGSEMLARLRELPLEQREILVLVAVERLPYAEISSLLQMPVATVISRLAQAREALRTSASKAQSTPGTY
;
A
#
# COMPACT_ATOMS: atom_id res chain seq x y z
N MET A 1 -29.08 2.13 14.99
CA MET A 1 -28.75 0.87 14.30
C MET A 1 -27.26 0.85 14.05
N PRO A 2 -26.49 -0.08 14.60
CA PRO A 2 -25.09 -0.18 14.30
C PRO A 2 -24.98 -0.58 12.82
N THR A 3 -24.51 0.32 11.99
CA THR A 3 -24.23 0.05 10.59
C THR A 3 -22.88 -0.70 10.52
N THR A 4 -22.94 -1.99 10.73
CA THR A 4 -21.86 -2.89 10.30
C THR A 4 -21.53 -2.57 8.86
N PHE A 5 -20.26 -2.54 8.48
CA PHE A 5 -19.87 -2.37 7.08
C PHE A 5 -20.72 -3.26 6.19
N SER A 6 -21.66 -2.67 5.45
CA SER A 6 -22.52 -3.41 4.53
C SER A 6 -21.63 -4.21 3.56
N ALA A 7 -22.01 -5.44 3.26
CA ALA A 7 -21.28 -6.28 2.30
C ALA A 7 -21.06 -5.57 0.96
N THR A 8 -22.06 -4.82 0.49
CA THR A 8 -21.97 -4.00 -0.73
C THR A 8 -20.86 -2.94 -0.62
N ARG A 9 -20.71 -2.31 0.54
CA ARG A 9 -19.70 -1.29 0.78
C ARG A 9 -18.31 -1.89 0.85
N LEU A 10 -18.14 -3.04 1.50
CA LEU A 10 -16.88 -3.78 1.53
C LEU A 10 -16.44 -4.21 0.13
N LEU A 11 -17.39 -4.66 -0.70
CA LEU A 11 -17.12 -5.01 -2.08
C LEU A 11 -16.66 -3.82 -2.92
N ALA A 12 -17.25 -2.65 -2.71
CA ALA A 12 -16.85 -1.41 -3.40
C ALA A 12 -15.42 -0.96 -3.04
N GLU A 13 -14.97 -1.21 -1.81
CA GLU A 13 -13.63 -0.85 -1.34
C GLU A 13 -12.57 -1.93 -1.66
N LEU A 14 -12.98 -3.11 -2.12
CA LEU A 14 -12.07 -4.24 -2.35
C LEU A 14 -10.93 -3.95 -3.34
N PRO A 15 -11.15 -3.29 -4.49
CA PRO A 15 -10.05 -2.94 -5.40
C PRO A 15 -9.02 -2.03 -4.75
N ARG A 16 -9.48 -1.09 -3.91
CA ARG A 16 -8.64 -0.18 -3.14
C ARG A 16 -7.78 -0.92 -2.13
N LEU A 17 -8.39 -1.80 -1.34
CA LEU A 17 -7.70 -2.63 -0.36
C LEU A 17 -6.65 -3.54 -0.99
N ARG A 18 -6.99 -4.22 -2.10
CA ARG A 18 -6.04 -5.08 -2.82
C ARG A 18 -4.84 -4.31 -3.34
N ARG A 19 -5.07 -3.14 -3.92
CA ARG A 19 -3.98 -2.27 -4.38
C ARG A 19 -3.06 -1.87 -3.24
N TYR A 20 -3.63 -1.45 -2.11
CA TYR A 20 -2.86 -1.05 -0.95
C TYR A 20 -2.11 -2.23 -0.30
N ALA A 21 -2.75 -3.40 -0.18
CA ALA A 21 -2.11 -4.62 0.32
C ALA A 21 -0.88 -5.03 -0.51
N ARG A 22 -0.96 -4.90 -1.85
CA ARG A 22 0.17 -5.17 -2.76
C ARG A 22 1.33 -4.20 -2.60
N ILE A 23 1.09 -3.04 -2.02
CA ILE A 23 2.12 -2.05 -1.72
C ILE A 23 2.81 -2.37 -0.40
N LEU A 24 2.06 -2.85 0.58
CA LEU A 24 2.59 -3.29 1.87
C LEU A 24 3.33 -4.63 1.77
N SER A 25 3.12 -5.38 0.70
CA SER A 25 3.62 -6.75 0.53
C SER A 25 4.26 -6.94 -0.84
N ASP A 26 5.37 -7.65 -0.87
CA ASP A 26 6.04 -8.06 -2.11
C ASP A 26 5.47 -9.39 -2.67
N SER A 27 4.64 -10.12 -1.88
CA SER A 27 3.97 -11.36 -2.29
C SER A 27 2.48 -11.12 -2.56
N PRO A 28 1.98 -11.47 -3.76
CA PRO A 28 0.55 -11.39 -4.09
C PRO A 28 -0.32 -12.23 -3.15
N GLU A 29 0.14 -13.44 -2.80
CA GLU A 29 -0.58 -14.36 -1.92
C GLU A 29 -0.70 -13.80 -0.50
N TYR A 30 0.36 -13.15 -0.01
CA TYR A 30 0.33 -12.49 1.29
C TYR A 30 -0.58 -11.26 1.25
N ALA A 31 -0.55 -10.49 0.17
CA ALA A 31 -1.46 -9.37 -0.01
C ALA A 31 -2.93 -9.79 0.04
N ASP A 32 -3.29 -10.89 -0.63
CA ASP A 32 -4.65 -11.41 -0.64
C ASP A 32 -5.08 -11.90 0.75
N ARG A 33 -4.20 -12.57 1.51
CA ARG A 33 -4.47 -12.95 2.92
C ARG A 33 -4.70 -11.74 3.81
N LEU A 34 -3.91 -10.68 3.65
CA LEU A 34 -4.09 -9.43 4.40
C LEU A 34 -5.48 -8.82 4.13
N VAL A 35 -5.92 -8.85 2.88
CA VAL A 35 -7.26 -8.35 2.51
C VAL A 35 -8.35 -9.21 3.14
N GLU A 36 -8.25 -10.54 3.06
CA GLU A 36 -9.23 -11.47 3.65
C GLU A 36 -9.36 -11.26 5.16
N GLU A 37 -8.23 -11.21 5.87
CA GLU A 37 -8.21 -10.97 7.32
C GLU A 37 -8.78 -9.60 7.68
N THR A 38 -8.44 -8.57 6.89
CA THR A 38 -8.98 -7.22 7.07
C THR A 38 -10.49 -7.20 6.93
N LEU A 39 -11.03 -7.86 5.90
CA LEU A 39 -12.48 -7.95 5.69
C LEU A 39 -13.18 -8.75 6.79
N ALA A 40 -12.56 -9.84 7.25
CA ALA A 40 -13.08 -10.64 8.36
C ALA A 40 -13.17 -9.82 9.65
N ARG A 41 -12.16 -9.01 9.95
CA ARG A 41 -12.15 -8.11 11.11
C ARG A 41 -13.13 -6.95 10.94
N ALA A 42 -13.20 -6.33 9.76
CA ALA A 42 -14.11 -5.23 9.47
C ALA A 42 -15.58 -5.60 9.71
N ARG A 43 -15.97 -6.85 9.40
CA ARG A 43 -17.32 -7.36 9.66
C ARG A 43 -17.68 -7.46 11.14
N ARG A 44 -16.68 -7.57 12.01
CA ARG A 44 -16.85 -7.71 13.47
C ARG A 44 -16.76 -6.40 14.20
N LEU A 45 -16.25 -5.35 13.55
CA LEU A 45 -16.12 -4.04 14.16
C LEU A 45 -17.46 -3.29 14.06
N PRO A 46 -17.99 -2.78 15.20
CA PRO A 46 -19.11 -1.87 15.14
C PRO A 46 -18.70 -0.58 14.43
N ASP A 47 -19.61 -0.02 13.63
CA ASP A 47 -19.44 1.35 13.14
C ASP A 47 -19.59 2.29 14.34
N GLY A 48 -18.46 2.63 14.97
CA GLY A 48 -18.44 3.59 16.06
C GLY A 48 -18.64 5.01 15.52
N PRO A 49 -19.29 5.89 16.31
CA PRO A 49 -19.44 7.30 15.99
C PRO A 49 -18.09 8.05 15.94
N ASP A 50 -17.04 7.47 16.49
CA ASP A 50 -15.68 8.05 16.56
C ASP A 50 -14.79 7.73 15.35
N ALA A 51 -15.38 7.58 14.17
CA ALA A 51 -14.60 7.37 12.97
C ALA A 51 -13.88 8.67 12.56
N LEU A 52 -12.66 8.86 13.04
CA LEU A 52 -11.72 9.89 12.59
C LEU A 52 -11.50 9.87 11.06
N PHE A 53 -11.85 8.79 10.40
CA PHE A 53 -11.59 8.54 9.00
C PHE A 53 -12.87 8.16 8.24
N ALA A 54 -12.90 8.51 6.95
CA ALA A 54 -13.88 7.97 6.03
C ALA A 54 -13.83 6.42 6.00
N PRO A 55 -14.93 5.73 5.69
CA PRO A 55 -14.98 4.26 5.74
C PRO A 55 -13.87 3.54 4.98
N GLY A 56 -13.50 4.03 3.80
CA GLY A 56 -12.40 3.46 3.02
C GLY A 56 -11.04 3.64 3.69
N THR A 57 -10.79 4.80 4.30
CA THR A 57 -9.54 5.05 5.05
C THR A 57 -9.48 4.23 6.34
N ARG A 58 -10.61 3.97 6.98
CA ARG A 58 -10.69 3.05 8.14
C ARG A 58 -10.28 1.62 7.76
N LEU A 59 -10.68 1.16 6.57
CA LEU A 59 -10.27 -0.15 6.07
C LEU A 59 -8.76 -0.19 5.77
N ILE A 60 -8.19 0.88 5.25
CA ILE A 60 -6.73 1.00 5.08
C ILE A 60 -6.02 0.97 6.44
N ALA A 61 -6.52 1.70 7.44
CA ALA A 61 -5.98 1.67 8.80
C ALA A 61 -6.02 0.26 9.41
N LEU A 62 -7.13 -0.44 9.22
CA LEU A 62 -7.29 -1.82 9.69
C LEU A 62 -6.34 -2.78 8.98
N LEU A 63 -6.21 -2.68 7.66
CA LEU A 63 -5.29 -3.51 6.88
C LEU A 63 -3.84 -3.30 7.33
N ARG A 64 -3.47 -2.06 7.61
CA ARG A 64 -2.15 -1.70 8.13
C ARG A 64 -1.89 -2.32 9.50
N ALA A 65 -2.89 -2.29 10.39
CA ALA A 65 -2.80 -2.93 11.71
C ALA A 65 -2.64 -4.46 11.58
N VAL A 66 -3.42 -5.11 10.72
CA VAL A 66 -3.30 -6.55 10.41
C VAL A 66 -1.91 -6.89 9.89
N SER A 67 -1.38 -6.08 8.98
CA SER A 67 -0.02 -6.27 8.44
C SER A 67 1.06 -6.17 9.52
N ALA A 68 0.95 -5.19 10.42
CA ALA A 68 1.89 -5.00 11.52
C ALA A 68 1.85 -6.16 12.53
N GLU A 69 0.66 -6.67 12.87
CA GLU A 69 0.48 -7.83 13.74
C GLU A 69 1.07 -9.10 13.11
N SER A 70 0.83 -9.32 11.82
CA SER A 70 1.38 -10.46 11.09
C SER A 70 2.90 -10.43 11.03
N ALA A 71 3.50 -9.26 10.84
CA ALA A 71 4.95 -9.09 10.87
C ALA A 71 5.56 -9.35 12.25
N ALA A 72 4.84 -9.04 13.33
CA ALA A 72 5.28 -9.29 14.70
C ALA A 72 5.20 -10.78 15.10
N THR A 73 4.30 -11.55 14.47
CA THR A 73 4.03 -12.96 14.82
C THR A 73 4.97 -13.94 14.09
N VAL A 74 5.57 -13.53 12.99
CA VAL A 74 6.54 -14.34 12.22
C VAL A 74 7.91 -13.68 12.31
N PRO A 75 8.80 -14.09 13.25
CA PRO A 75 10.19 -13.64 13.25
C PRO A 75 10.88 -14.25 12.03
N GLY A 76 11.22 -13.42 11.10
CA GLY A 76 11.85 -13.81 9.85
C GLY A 76 10.84 -13.80 8.71
N HIS A 77 10.32 -12.61 8.38
CA HIS A 77 9.94 -12.38 6.99
C HIS A 77 11.24 -12.49 6.21
N PRO A 78 11.45 -13.52 5.41
CA PRO A 78 12.48 -13.44 4.44
C PRO A 78 12.12 -12.21 3.59
N LYS A 79 13.05 -11.26 3.41
CA LYS A 79 13.16 -10.64 2.11
C LYS A 79 13.15 -11.83 1.16
N VAL A 80 11.96 -12.18 0.67
CA VAL A 80 11.88 -13.17 -0.40
C VAL A 80 12.47 -12.41 -1.58
N ASP A 81 13.75 -12.64 -1.79
CA ASP A 81 14.31 -12.47 -3.11
C ASP A 81 13.30 -13.20 -4.00
N ALA A 82 12.59 -12.45 -4.82
CA ALA A 82 11.59 -13.00 -5.72
C ALA A 82 12.27 -14.13 -6.47
N PRO A 83 11.73 -15.36 -6.48
CA PRO A 83 12.34 -16.43 -7.24
C PRO A 83 12.44 -15.95 -8.69
N PRO A 84 13.61 -16.11 -9.34
CA PRO A 84 13.73 -15.81 -10.74
C PRO A 84 12.84 -16.80 -11.49
N GLY A 85 11.66 -16.35 -11.94
CA GLY A 85 10.74 -17.20 -12.68
C GLY A 85 9.25 -16.95 -12.47
N ALA A 86 8.83 -15.99 -11.67
CA ALA A 86 7.42 -15.57 -11.71
C ALA A 86 7.20 -14.83 -13.03
N GLU A 87 6.68 -15.56 -14.01
CA GLU A 87 6.23 -15.01 -15.28
C GLU A 87 5.30 -13.81 -15.02
N PRO A 88 5.55 -12.63 -15.64
CA PRO A 88 4.62 -11.53 -15.53
C PRO A 88 3.31 -11.96 -16.21
N ALA A 89 2.23 -12.05 -15.43
CA ALA A 89 0.91 -12.17 -15.99
C ALA A 89 0.72 -11.03 -16.99
N GLN A 90 0.73 -11.44 -18.24
CA GLN A 90 0.37 -10.74 -19.48
C GLN A 90 0.26 -9.22 -19.44
N ALA A 91 1.26 -8.58 -20.08
CA ALA A 91 1.17 -7.39 -20.93
C ALA A 91 0.01 -6.41 -20.62
N GLN A 92 0.11 -5.69 -19.53
CA GLN A 92 -0.50 -4.38 -19.45
C GLN A 92 0.62 -3.36 -19.35
N SER A 93 0.92 -2.78 -20.49
CA SER A 93 1.89 -1.72 -20.78
C SER A 93 3.18 -1.75 -19.92
N ASP A 94 4.32 -1.91 -20.58
CA ASP A 94 5.68 -1.87 -20.02
C ASP A 94 5.91 -0.75 -19.00
N ARG A 95 5.20 0.37 -19.15
CA ARG A 95 5.28 1.53 -18.25
C ARG A 95 4.67 1.28 -16.87
N GLY A 96 3.59 0.49 -16.78
CA GLY A 96 2.94 0.18 -15.50
C GLY A 96 3.78 -0.78 -14.64
N SER A 97 4.34 -1.81 -15.25
CA SER A 97 5.23 -2.76 -14.58
C SER A 97 6.55 -2.11 -14.17
N GLU A 98 7.10 -1.23 -15.02
CA GLU A 98 8.30 -0.46 -14.70
C GLU A 98 8.07 0.50 -13.53
N MET A 99 6.93 1.18 -13.48
CA MET A 99 6.57 2.05 -12.35
C MET A 99 6.42 1.25 -11.04
N LEU A 100 5.79 0.07 -11.09
CA LEU A 100 5.67 -0.80 -9.93
C LEU A 100 7.03 -1.31 -9.44
N ALA A 101 7.94 -1.67 -10.36
CA ALA A 101 9.30 -2.07 -10.01
C ALA A 101 10.03 -0.93 -9.28
N ARG A 102 9.96 0.28 -9.81
CA ARG A 102 10.56 1.48 -9.18
C ARG A 102 9.95 1.80 -7.81
N LEU A 103 8.63 1.63 -7.66
CA LEU A 103 7.97 1.79 -6.36
C LEU A 103 8.49 0.78 -5.33
N ARG A 104 8.79 -0.44 -5.75
CA ARG A 104 9.34 -1.49 -4.85
C ARG A 104 10.77 -1.20 -4.38
N GLU A 105 11.54 -0.41 -5.13
CA GLU A 105 12.88 0.03 -4.72
C GLU A 105 12.84 1.06 -3.58
N LEU A 106 11.70 1.74 -3.38
CA LEU A 106 11.54 2.71 -2.31
C LEU A 106 11.40 2.00 -0.94
N PRO A 107 11.92 2.60 0.15
CA PRO A 107 11.57 2.19 1.50
C PRO A 107 10.06 2.14 1.68
N LEU A 108 9.56 1.14 2.43
CA LEU A 108 8.13 0.89 2.61
C LEU A 108 7.35 2.15 3.01
N GLU A 109 7.86 2.92 3.97
CA GLU A 109 7.21 4.14 4.44
C GLU A 109 7.08 5.22 3.36
N GLN A 110 8.08 5.36 2.50
CA GLN A 110 8.05 6.32 1.38
C GLN A 110 7.07 5.86 0.30
N ARG A 111 7.08 4.57 -0.01
CA ARG A 111 6.15 3.93 -0.95
C ARG A 111 4.71 4.11 -0.48
N GLU A 112 4.45 3.85 0.81
CA GLU A 112 3.15 3.98 1.45
C GLU A 112 2.62 5.42 1.38
N ILE A 113 3.42 6.41 1.81
CA ILE A 113 3.03 7.82 1.75
C ILE A 113 2.72 8.26 0.32
N LEU A 114 3.55 7.85 -0.64
CA LEU A 114 3.37 8.24 -2.03
C LEU A 114 2.03 7.72 -2.58
N VAL A 115 1.66 6.48 -2.25
CA VAL A 115 0.39 5.90 -2.68
C VAL A 115 -0.80 6.55 -1.98
N LEU A 116 -0.71 6.80 -0.68
CA LEU A 116 -1.78 7.48 0.06
C LEU A 116 -2.06 8.88 -0.51
N VAL A 117 -1.03 9.60 -0.95
CA VAL A 117 -1.18 10.92 -1.56
C VAL A 117 -1.62 10.83 -3.02
N ALA A 118 -0.91 10.07 -3.85
CA ALA A 118 -1.08 10.11 -5.30
C ALA A 118 -2.27 9.29 -5.79
N VAL A 119 -2.52 8.14 -5.16
CA VAL A 119 -3.57 7.20 -5.58
C VAL A 119 -4.83 7.35 -4.74
N GLU A 120 -4.68 7.38 -3.42
CA GLU A 120 -5.80 7.48 -2.50
C GLU A 120 -6.25 8.93 -2.26
N ARG A 121 -5.43 9.90 -2.66
CA ARG A 121 -5.70 11.35 -2.56
C ARG A 121 -6.08 11.81 -1.16
N LEU A 122 -5.49 11.19 -0.14
CA LEU A 122 -5.74 11.57 1.24
C LEU A 122 -5.04 12.89 1.58
N PRO A 123 -5.69 13.75 2.38
CA PRO A 123 -5.05 14.94 2.93
C PRO A 123 -3.87 14.58 3.83
N TYR A 124 -2.82 15.41 3.87
CA TYR A 124 -1.64 15.16 4.70
C TYR A 124 -1.96 15.01 6.18
N ALA A 125 -2.96 15.72 6.69
CA ALA A 125 -3.42 15.58 8.08
C ALA A 125 -4.01 14.19 8.35
N GLU A 126 -4.76 13.62 7.41
CA GLU A 126 -5.32 12.29 7.51
C GLU A 126 -4.22 11.22 7.43
N ILE A 127 -3.25 11.40 6.53
CA ILE A 127 -2.07 10.53 6.43
C ILE A 127 -1.24 10.59 7.71
N SER A 128 -1.03 11.78 8.28
CA SER A 128 -0.35 12.00 9.55
C SER A 128 -1.00 11.19 10.67
N SER A 129 -2.32 11.24 10.77
CA SER A 129 -3.08 10.48 11.76
C SER A 129 -3.04 8.97 11.49
N LEU A 130 -3.14 8.56 10.24
CA LEU A 130 -3.10 7.15 9.82
C LEU A 130 -1.74 6.49 10.09
N LEU A 131 -0.65 7.22 9.79
CA LEU A 131 0.72 6.73 9.94
C LEU A 131 1.32 7.05 11.31
N GLN A 132 0.59 7.79 12.17
CA GLN A 132 1.04 8.24 13.49
C GLN A 132 2.38 8.99 13.44
N MET A 133 2.53 9.89 12.49
CA MET A 133 3.72 10.72 12.33
C MET A 133 3.36 12.19 12.09
N PRO A 134 4.21 13.15 12.45
CA PRO A 134 3.96 14.58 12.19
C PRO A 134 3.75 14.87 10.70
N VAL A 135 2.86 15.83 10.38
CA VAL A 135 2.62 16.27 9.00
C VAL A 135 3.91 16.71 8.30
N ALA A 136 4.81 17.38 9.01
CA ALA A 136 6.11 17.76 8.47
C ALA A 136 6.94 16.55 8.01
N THR A 137 6.87 15.44 8.75
CA THR A 137 7.53 14.16 8.39
C THR A 137 6.89 13.55 7.15
N VAL A 138 5.55 13.58 7.02
CA VAL A 138 4.83 13.13 5.83
C VAL A 138 5.31 13.90 4.60
N ILE A 139 5.37 15.23 4.69
CA ILE A 139 5.81 16.09 3.57
C ILE A 139 7.26 15.81 3.19
N SER A 140 8.16 15.70 4.18
CA SER A 140 9.58 15.42 3.95
C SER A 140 9.78 14.06 3.27
N ARG A 141 9.14 13.00 3.76
CA ARG A 141 9.23 11.66 3.18
C ARG A 141 8.62 11.58 1.79
N LEU A 142 7.53 12.31 1.54
CA LEU A 142 6.94 12.42 0.21
C LEU A 142 7.89 13.08 -0.78
N ALA A 143 8.58 14.14 -0.36
CA ALA A 143 9.59 14.81 -1.19
C ALA A 143 10.75 13.87 -1.52
N GLN A 144 11.25 13.11 -0.53
CA GLN A 144 12.29 12.10 -0.72
C GLN A 144 11.85 10.98 -1.68
N ALA A 145 10.62 10.48 -1.53
CA ALA A 145 10.06 9.45 -2.40
C ALA A 145 9.98 9.92 -3.87
N ARG A 146 9.51 11.15 -4.09
CA ARG A 146 9.42 11.75 -5.42
C ARG A 146 10.80 11.94 -6.06
N GLU A 147 11.77 12.38 -5.27
CA GLU A 147 13.15 12.56 -5.75
C GLU A 147 13.80 11.22 -6.12
N ALA A 148 13.63 10.19 -5.30
CA ALA A 148 14.13 8.85 -5.58
C ALA A 148 13.53 8.27 -6.87
N LEU A 149 12.23 8.42 -7.09
CA LEU A 149 11.58 7.99 -8.33
C LEU A 149 12.09 8.78 -9.56
N ARG A 150 12.33 10.07 -9.41
CA ARG A 150 12.89 10.90 -10.50
C ARG A 150 14.29 10.45 -10.88
N THR A 151 15.11 10.15 -9.88
CA THR A 151 16.48 9.70 -10.09
C THR A 151 16.52 8.32 -10.75
N SER A 152 15.68 7.38 -10.33
CA SER A 152 15.59 6.05 -10.95
C SER A 152 15.06 6.13 -12.40
N ALA A 153 14.14 7.04 -12.69
CA ALA A 153 13.65 7.29 -14.05
C ALA A 153 14.76 7.81 -14.97
N SER A 154 15.60 8.74 -14.48
CA SER A 154 16.71 9.30 -15.25
C SER A 154 17.79 8.26 -15.55
N LYS A 155 18.10 7.35 -14.60
CA LYS A 155 19.05 6.25 -14.80
C LYS A 155 18.58 5.28 -15.88
N ALA A 156 17.32 4.93 -15.92
CA ALA A 156 16.76 4.02 -16.93
C ALA A 156 16.85 4.59 -18.35
N GLN A 157 16.76 5.91 -18.51
CA GLN A 157 16.89 6.58 -19.79
C GLN A 157 18.34 6.78 -20.23
N SER A 158 19.29 6.65 -19.31
CA SER A 158 20.74 6.88 -19.57
C SER A 158 21.51 5.61 -19.88
N THR A 159 20.87 4.43 -19.99
CA THR A 159 21.54 3.21 -20.45
C THR A 159 21.48 3.18 -21.98
N PRO A 160 22.56 3.61 -22.69
CA PRO A 160 22.62 3.47 -24.13
C PRO A 160 22.74 1.98 -24.44
N GLY A 161 21.87 1.52 -25.33
CA GLY A 161 21.96 0.17 -25.88
C GLY A 161 23.38 -0.06 -26.40
N THR A 162 24.07 -0.99 -25.79
CA THR A 162 25.33 -1.49 -26.32
C THR A 162 24.98 -2.33 -27.54
N TYR A 163 25.35 -1.82 -28.72
CA TYR A 163 25.38 -2.58 -29.96
C TYR A 163 26.51 -3.57 -29.89
#